data_afbcd0c4a18e8e4f641906398b133f50
#
_entry.id   afbcd0c4a18e8e4f641906398b133f50
#
_cell.length_a   1.000
_cell.length_b   1.000
_cell.length_c   1.000
_cell.angle_alpha   90.00
_cell.angle_beta   90.00
_cell.angle_gamma   90.00
#
_symmetry.space_group_name_H-M   'P 1'
#
loop_
_entity.id
_entity.type
_entity.pdbx_description
1 polymer ?
#
loop_
_entity_poly.entity_id
_entity_poly.type
_entity_poly.pdbx_seq_one_letter_code
_entity_poly.pdbx_strand_id
1 'polypeptide(L)'
;MELIWDIEANGLAYTTINKKGEPIPAATRVWCIVAREAGSERVYTYGPGDIERGIELLNRASLWIGHNLIGYDIPVLSRFGLTRSCPVLDTLVVSRLMYPDKKDVKFPLHNKKGIHSHSLEAWGRKLGEDKQDYEGGWEAYSEEMLDYCVQDVEVNKKFYEYQKPWVEENRKVVQFEHLVGHVCADMTKQGFGFDIEGGTRLQYELLGEKAEIEDNLQKIFPTITEERWSEKTGKQLKSKVTVFNPASTKQIANRFNQKYSWKAPVSEKGNPNCDTKVLKSLKFPEAKEILRYRDIQKLLGMVEDWIVRAD
;
A
#
# COMPACT_ATOMS: atom_id res chain seq x y z
N MET A 1 -34.36 -6.33 -3.28
CA MET A 1 -33.73 -5.28 -4.09
C MET A 1 -32.22 -5.44 -3.92
N GLU A 2 -31.50 -5.64 -5.01
CA GLU A 2 -30.03 -5.70 -5.01
C GLU A 2 -29.49 -4.30 -5.30
N LEU A 3 -28.57 -3.82 -4.49
CA LEU A 3 -28.05 -2.44 -4.61
C LEU A 3 -26.54 -2.46 -4.87
N ILE A 4 -26.14 -1.76 -5.93
CA ILE A 4 -24.75 -1.37 -6.20
C ILE A 4 -24.58 0.00 -5.55
N TRP A 5 -23.62 0.17 -4.66
CA TRP A 5 -23.51 1.41 -3.89
C TRP A 5 -22.08 1.75 -3.49
N ASP A 6 -21.86 3.01 -3.17
CA ASP A 6 -20.61 3.60 -2.75
C ASP A 6 -20.87 4.80 -1.83
N ILE A 7 -19.85 5.22 -1.05
CA ILE A 7 -19.92 6.38 -0.18
C ILE A 7 -18.69 7.27 -0.29
N GLU A 8 -18.88 8.54 0.07
CA GLU A 8 -17.77 9.44 0.34
C GLU A 8 -17.82 9.93 1.79
N ALA A 9 -16.65 9.98 2.44
CA ALA A 9 -16.52 10.34 3.85
C ALA A 9 -15.23 11.13 4.12
N ASN A 10 -15.16 11.77 5.30
CA ASN A 10 -14.02 12.62 5.68
C ASN A 10 -12.82 11.87 6.30
N GLY A 11 -12.76 10.56 6.21
CA GLY A 11 -11.69 9.78 6.82
C GLY A 11 -11.71 8.30 6.46
N LEU A 12 -10.86 7.53 7.09
CA LEU A 12 -10.70 6.10 6.84
C LEU A 12 -11.73 5.25 7.60
N ALA A 13 -11.77 3.95 7.31
CA ALA A 13 -12.61 3.00 8.05
C ALA A 13 -12.23 2.96 9.54
N TYR A 14 -10.94 3.02 9.84
CA TYR A 14 -10.38 3.02 11.20
C TYR A 14 -9.29 4.08 11.32
N THR A 15 -9.05 4.58 12.53
CA THR A 15 -7.87 5.41 12.79
C THR A 15 -6.62 4.58 12.50
N THR A 16 -5.67 5.16 11.81
CA THR A 16 -4.38 4.56 11.50
C THR A 16 -3.29 5.62 11.56
N ILE A 17 -2.04 5.22 11.41
CA ILE A 17 -0.89 6.12 11.44
C ILE A 17 -0.20 6.09 10.07
N ASN A 18 0.12 7.25 9.53
CA ASN A 18 0.86 7.36 8.29
C ASN A 18 2.36 7.04 8.49
N LYS A 19 3.13 7.02 7.41
CA LYS A 19 4.58 6.74 7.45
C LYS A 19 5.41 7.78 8.23
N LYS A 20 4.83 8.91 8.60
CA LYS A 20 5.49 9.97 9.39
C LYS A 20 5.11 9.92 10.87
N GLY A 21 4.31 8.94 11.29
CA GLY A 21 3.80 8.83 12.66
C GLY A 21 2.60 9.73 12.96
N GLU A 22 1.99 10.36 11.92
CA GLU A 22 0.83 11.24 12.12
C GLU A 22 -0.47 10.43 12.02
N PRO A 23 -1.44 10.64 12.92
CA PRO A 23 -2.70 9.91 12.88
C PRO A 23 -3.53 10.32 11.66
N ILE A 24 -4.04 9.33 10.95
CA ILE A 24 -5.11 9.50 9.95
C ILE A 24 -6.40 9.06 10.64
N PRO A 25 -7.34 9.97 10.90
CA PRO A 25 -8.51 9.67 11.69
C PRO A 25 -9.49 8.74 10.94
N ALA A 26 -10.24 7.97 11.71
CA ALA A 26 -11.43 7.32 11.21
C ALA A 26 -12.48 8.38 10.79
N ALA A 27 -13.28 8.04 9.77
CA ALA A 27 -14.35 8.91 9.31
C ALA A 27 -15.32 9.25 10.44
N THR A 28 -15.57 10.54 10.61
CA THR A 28 -16.55 11.09 11.57
C THR A 28 -17.78 11.66 10.89
N ARG A 29 -17.74 11.76 9.55
CA ARG A 29 -18.84 12.22 8.71
C ARG A 29 -18.86 11.45 7.39
N VAL A 30 -20.05 11.12 6.95
CA VAL A 30 -20.34 10.63 5.60
C VAL A 30 -20.91 11.79 4.82
N TRP A 31 -20.34 12.08 3.66
CA TRP A 31 -20.72 13.20 2.83
C TRP A 31 -21.87 12.86 1.89
N CYS A 32 -21.79 11.67 1.29
CA CYS A 32 -22.86 11.18 0.43
C CYS A 32 -22.92 9.66 0.42
N ILE A 33 -24.08 9.15 0.04
CA ILE A 33 -24.34 7.75 -0.33
C ILE A 33 -24.97 7.76 -1.70
N VAL A 34 -24.43 6.99 -2.63
CA VAL A 34 -25.03 6.75 -3.92
C VAL A 34 -25.35 5.26 -4.04
N ALA A 35 -26.56 4.95 -4.40
CA ALA A 35 -26.99 3.57 -4.61
C ALA A 35 -27.75 3.43 -5.93
N ARG A 36 -27.52 2.33 -6.63
CA ARG A 36 -28.20 1.97 -7.86
C ARG A 36 -28.82 0.59 -7.71
N GLU A 37 -30.05 0.43 -8.17
CA GLU A 37 -30.70 -0.87 -8.21
C GLU A 37 -30.12 -1.72 -9.36
N ALA A 38 -29.59 -2.90 -9.03
CA ALA A 38 -29.03 -3.81 -10.03
C ALA A 38 -30.10 -4.23 -11.04
N GLY A 39 -29.79 -4.14 -12.34
CA GLY A 39 -30.73 -4.45 -13.43
C GLY A 39 -31.75 -3.34 -13.70
N SER A 40 -31.59 -2.13 -13.11
CA SER A 40 -32.44 -0.97 -13.32
C SER A 40 -31.58 0.27 -13.59
N GLU A 41 -32.20 1.29 -14.23
CA GLU A 41 -31.57 2.61 -14.40
C GLU A 41 -31.84 3.54 -13.20
N ARG A 42 -32.45 3.01 -12.14
CA ARG A 42 -32.83 3.81 -10.97
C ARG A 42 -31.64 4.06 -10.06
N VAL A 43 -31.27 5.32 -9.90
CA VAL A 43 -30.19 5.78 -9.01
C VAL A 43 -30.81 6.59 -7.87
N TYR A 44 -30.25 6.40 -6.68
CA TYR A 44 -30.57 7.11 -5.45
C TYR A 44 -29.34 7.85 -4.96
N THR A 45 -29.47 9.13 -4.69
CA THR A 45 -28.41 9.97 -4.17
C THR A 45 -28.84 10.60 -2.86
N TYR A 46 -27.96 10.56 -1.87
CA TYR A 46 -28.17 11.12 -0.54
C TYR A 46 -26.98 11.98 -0.16
N GLY A 47 -27.22 13.27 0.04
CA GLY A 47 -26.22 14.22 0.53
C GLY A 47 -26.19 14.30 2.06
N PRO A 48 -25.46 15.26 2.66
CA PRO A 48 -25.22 15.33 4.09
C PRO A 48 -26.47 15.40 4.98
N GLY A 49 -27.58 15.92 4.46
CA GLY A 49 -28.85 16.01 5.18
C GLY A 49 -29.72 14.75 5.14
N ASP A 50 -29.39 13.77 4.29
CA ASP A 50 -30.22 12.61 4.00
C ASP A 50 -29.50 11.27 4.21
N ILE A 51 -28.32 11.26 4.86
CA ILE A 51 -27.50 10.06 5.06
C ILE A 51 -28.30 8.95 5.77
N GLU A 52 -29.11 9.27 6.77
CA GLU A 52 -29.94 8.31 7.50
C GLU A 52 -30.93 7.60 6.55
N ARG A 53 -31.55 8.33 5.61
CA ARG A 53 -32.45 7.76 4.60
C ARG A 53 -31.70 6.85 3.62
N GLY A 54 -30.46 7.20 3.26
CA GLY A 54 -29.59 6.34 2.47
C GLY A 54 -29.30 5.03 3.19
N ILE A 55 -28.94 5.09 4.47
CA ILE A 55 -28.71 3.91 5.31
C ILE A 55 -29.97 3.06 5.44
N GLU A 56 -31.15 3.68 5.61
CA GLU A 56 -32.42 2.95 5.63
C GLU A 56 -32.67 2.20 4.32
N LEU A 57 -32.36 2.80 3.17
CA LEU A 57 -32.45 2.12 1.88
C LEU A 57 -31.51 0.91 1.83
N LEU A 58 -30.26 1.08 2.22
CA LEU A 58 -29.26 -0.01 2.25
C LEU A 58 -29.69 -1.15 3.19
N ASN A 59 -30.23 -0.83 4.36
CA ASN A 59 -30.73 -1.82 5.32
C ASN A 59 -31.90 -2.66 4.81
N ARG A 60 -32.61 -2.21 3.75
CA ARG A 60 -33.70 -2.96 3.09
C ARG A 60 -33.23 -3.80 1.91
N ALA A 61 -31.96 -3.72 1.53
CA ALA A 61 -31.43 -4.47 0.41
C ALA A 61 -31.34 -5.98 0.71
N SER A 62 -31.49 -6.80 -0.32
CA SER A 62 -31.28 -8.25 -0.26
C SER A 62 -29.87 -8.67 -0.64
N LEU A 63 -29.11 -7.79 -1.29
CA LEU A 63 -27.71 -7.96 -1.67
C LEU A 63 -27.05 -6.58 -1.78
N TRP A 64 -25.90 -6.44 -1.16
CA TRP A 64 -25.02 -5.30 -1.34
C TRP A 64 -23.92 -5.64 -2.36
N ILE A 65 -23.75 -4.78 -3.33
CA ILE A 65 -22.71 -4.90 -4.36
C ILE A 65 -21.90 -3.61 -4.32
N GLY A 66 -20.59 -3.71 -4.30
CA GLY A 66 -19.71 -2.54 -4.33
C GLY A 66 -18.24 -2.91 -4.38
N HIS A 67 -17.37 -1.92 -4.43
CA HIS A 67 -15.94 -2.11 -4.56
C HIS A 67 -15.22 -1.80 -3.25
N ASN A 68 -14.64 -2.80 -2.61
CA ASN A 68 -14.01 -2.71 -1.29
C ASN A 68 -15.00 -2.42 -0.14
N LEU A 69 -16.26 -2.79 -0.32
CA LEU A 69 -17.30 -2.60 0.70
C LEU A 69 -16.90 -3.18 2.05
N ILE A 70 -16.33 -4.39 2.04
CA ILE A 70 -15.92 -5.10 3.26
C ILE A 70 -14.81 -4.35 3.99
N GLY A 71 -13.89 -3.73 3.24
CA GLY A 71 -12.73 -3.04 3.80
C GLY A 71 -12.98 -1.58 4.19
N TYR A 72 -13.99 -0.93 3.62
CA TYR A 72 -14.20 0.51 3.82
C TYR A 72 -15.65 0.89 4.11
N ASP A 73 -16.56 0.79 3.17
CA ASP A 73 -17.90 1.39 3.24
C ASP A 73 -18.74 0.80 4.37
N ILE A 74 -18.77 -0.53 4.49
CA ILE A 74 -19.50 -1.22 5.56
C ILE A 74 -18.94 -0.86 6.93
N PRO A 75 -17.62 -0.93 7.21
CA PRO A 75 -17.04 -0.44 8.46
C PRO A 75 -17.37 1.01 8.79
N VAL A 76 -17.33 1.90 7.79
CA VAL A 76 -17.68 3.31 7.98
C VAL A 76 -19.15 3.43 8.36
N LEU A 77 -20.07 2.97 7.51
CA LEU A 77 -21.52 3.14 7.74
C LEU A 77 -22.06 2.37 8.94
N SER A 78 -21.38 1.29 9.39
CA SER A 78 -21.77 0.57 10.61
C SER A 78 -21.76 1.46 11.86
N ARG A 79 -20.96 2.53 11.86
CA ARG A 79 -20.95 3.52 12.95
C ARG A 79 -22.09 4.54 12.85
N PHE A 80 -22.77 4.60 11.70
CA PHE A 80 -23.87 5.50 11.42
C PHE A 80 -25.23 4.78 11.32
N GLY A 81 -25.29 3.49 11.71
CA GLY A 81 -26.56 2.75 11.78
C GLY A 81 -26.79 1.74 10.65
N LEU A 82 -25.79 1.49 9.78
CA LEU A 82 -25.89 0.38 8.85
C LEU A 82 -25.79 -0.94 9.61
N THR A 83 -26.79 -1.81 9.44
CA THR A 83 -26.82 -3.14 10.04
C THR A 83 -26.40 -4.20 9.00
N ARG A 84 -25.57 -5.16 9.41
CA ARG A 84 -25.06 -6.23 8.54
C ARG A 84 -26.17 -7.25 8.31
N SER A 85 -27.16 -6.93 7.47
CA SER A 85 -28.40 -7.69 7.34
C SER A 85 -28.52 -8.51 6.05
N CYS A 86 -27.65 -8.33 5.06
CA CYS A 86 -27.74 -9.04 3.79
C CYS A 86 -26.38 -9.53 3.29
N PRO A 87 -26.35 -10.48 2.31
CA PRO A 87 -25.14 -10.87 1.63
C PRO A 87 -24.41 -9.69 0.97
N VAL A 88 -23.09 -9.82 0.84
CA VAL A 88 -22.23 -8.84 0.18
C VAL A 88 -21.56 -9.50 -1.03
N LEU A 89 -21.51 -8.78 -2.14
CA LEU A 89 -20.65 -9.09 -3.29
C LEU A 89 -19.67 -7.93 -3.46
N ASP A 90 -18.46 -8.11 -2.96
CA ASP A 90 -17.37 -7.15 -3.06
C ASP A 90 -16.60 -7.37 -4.36
N THR A 91 -16.73 -6.45 -5.30
CA THR A 91 -16.13 -6.58 -6.63
C THR A 91 -14.61 -6.54 -6.59
N LEU A 92 -13.98 -5.98 -5.54
CA LEU A 92 -12.53 -6.05 -5.33
C LEU A 92 -12.09 -7.48 -4.96
N VAL A 93 -12.83 -8.17 -4.08
CA VAL A 93 -12.56 -9.57 -3.71
C VAL A 93 -12.67 -10.45 -4.96
N VAL A 94 -13.73 -10.30 -5.73
CA VAL A 94 -13.92 -11.05 -6.99
C VAL A 94 -12.80 -10.74 -7.99
N SER A 95 -12.40 -9.47 -8.13
CA SER A 95 -11.29 -9.08 -9.00
C SER A 95 -9.98 -9.80 -8.65
N ARG A 96 -9.68 -9.91 -7.37
CA ARG A 96 -8.47 -10.60 -6.87
C ARG A 96 -8.53 -12.09 -7.11
N LEU A 97 -9.72 -12.71 -7.02
CA LEU A 97 -9.93 -14.11 -7.36
C LEU A 97 -9.74 -14.38 -8.86
N MET A 98 -10.31 -13.53 -9.71
CA MET A 98 -10.19 -13.67 -11.17
C MET A 98 -8.75 -13.49 -11.66
N TYR A 99 -7.98 -12.62 -10.99
CA TYR A 99 -6.63 -12.22 -11.39
C TYR A 99 -5.67 -12.19 -10.20
N PRO A 100 -5.30 -13.34 -9.63
CA PRO A 100 -4.52 -13.40 -8.38
C PRO A 100 -3.08 -12.94 -8.55
N ASP A 101 -2.47 -13.10 -9.72
CA ASP A 101 -1.07 -12.74 -9.97
C ASP A 101 -0.93 -11.45 -10.78
N LYS A 102 -0.61 -10.35 -10.08
CA LYS A 102 -0.34 -9.05 -10.70
C LYS A 102 0.96 -9.02 -11.52
N LYS A 103 1.84 -9.99 -11.35
CA LYS A 103 3.09 -10.09 -12.10
C LYS A 103 2.94 -10.88 -13.38
N ASP A 104 1.78 -11.49 -13.59
CA ASP A 104 1.50 -12.16 -14.86
C ASP A 104 1.52 -11.12 -15.98
N VAL A 105 2.32 -11.37 -17.02
CA VAL A 105 2.40 -10.54 -18.22
C VAL A 105 1.03 -10.33 -18.88
N LYS A 106 0.09 -11.25 -18.63
CA LYS A 106 -1.30 -11.17 -19.10
C LYS A 106 -2.25 -10.42 -18.17
N PHE A 107 -1.76 -9.84 -17.04
CA PHE A 107 -2.59 -9.10 -16.12
C PHE A 107 -3.19 -7.87 -16.84
N PRO A 108 -4.52 -7.82 -17.03
CA PRO A 108 -5.12 -6.86 -17.95
C PRO A 108 -5.39 -5.48 -17.35
N LEU A 109 -5.12 -5.31 -16.05
CA LEU A 109 -5.56 -4.15 -15.29
C LEU A 109 -4.39 -3.23 -14.95
N HIS A 110 -4.48 -1.99 -15.39
CA HIS A 110 -3.49 -0.95 -15.11
C HIS A 110 -4.19 0.35 -14.73
N ASN A 111 -3.66 1.05 -13.74
CA ASN A 111 -4.06 2.42 -13.43
C ASN A 111 -3.50 3.42 -14.46
N LYS A 112 -3.84 4.71 -14.34
CA LYS A 112 -3.36 5.80 -15.24
C LYS A 112 -1.83 5.88 -15.33
N LYS A 113 -1.10 5.42 -14.30
CA LYS A 113 0.37 5.37 -14.28
C LYS A 113 0.94 4.09 -14.88
N GLY A 114 0.12 3.22 -15.49
CA GLY A 114 0.56 1.94 -16.03
C GLY A 114 0.93 0.89 -14.96
N ILE A 115 0.53 1.11 -13.70
CA ILE A 115 0.79 0.19 -12.59
C ILE A 115 -0.35 -0.82 -12.51
N HIS A 116 -0.01 -2.10 -12.41
CA HIS A 116 -0.99 -3.16 -12.20
C HIS A 116 -1.79 -2.94 -10.91
N SER A 117 -3.11 -2.85 -11.04
CA SER A 117 -4.01 -2.52 -9.95
C SER A 117 -5.37 -3.18 -10.12
N HIS A 118 -6.02 -3.53 -8.98
CA HIS A 118 -7.42 -3.95 -8.93
C HIS A 118 -8.37 -2.81 -8.61
N SER A 119 -7.90 -1.56 -8.61
CA SER A 119 -8.72 -0.39 -8.31
C SER A 119 -9.88 -0.23 -9.30
N LEU A 120 -10.94 0.46 -8.86
CA LEU A 120 -12.07 0.79 -9.71
C LEU A 120 -11.64 1.63 -10.93
N GLU A 121 -10.65 2.52 -10.76
CA GLU A 121 -10.00 3.26 -11.86
C GLU A 121 -9.44 2.33 -12.95
N ALA A 122 -8.69 1.29 -12.55
CA ALA A 122 -8.10 0.35 -13.50
C ALA A 122 -9.17 -0.47 -14.23
N TRP A 123 -10.25 -0.81 -13.56
CA TRP A 123 -11.40 -1.48 -14.15
C TRP A 123 -12.18 -0.56 -15.07
N GLY A 124 -12.43 0.69 -14.69
CA GLY A 124 -13.06 1.69 -15.53
C GLY A 124 -12.35 1.81 -16.87
N ARG A 125 -11.02 1.99 -16.85
CA ARG A 125 -10.20 2.04 -18.07
C ARG A 125 -10.33 0.79 -18.94
N LYS A 126 -10.31 -0.40 -18.31
CA LYS A 126 -10.49 -1.65 -19.04
C LYS A 126 -11.86 -1.77 -19.70
N LEU A 127 -12.89 -1.26 -19.05
CA LEU A 127 -14.28 -1.36 -19.49
C LEU A 127 -14.72 -0.18 -20.40
N GLY A 128 -13.80 0.75 -20.68
CA GLY A 128 -14.09 1.93 -21.52
C GLY A 128 -14.87 3.03 -20.80
N GLU A 129 -14.82 3.03 -19.45
CA GLU A 129 -15.35 4.09 -18.58
C GLU A 129 -14.20 4.75 -17.87
N ASP A 130 -13.64 5.82 -18.41
CA ASP A 130 -12.59 6.57 -17.75
C ASP A 130 -13.17 7.31 -16.53
N LYS A 131 -12.67 6.96 -15.36
CA LYS A 131 -12.99 7.65 -14.12
C LYS A 131 -12.42 9.08 -14.16
N GLN A 132 -13.24 10.08 -13.88
CA GLN A 132 -12.76 11.44 -13.67
C GLN A 132 -11.92 11.49 -12.39
N ASP A 133 -10.91 12.36 -12.38
CA ASP A 133 -10.16 12.59 -11.15
C ASP A 133 -10.96 13.58 -10.30
N TYR A 134 -11.12 13.25 -9.01
CA TYR A 134 -11.60 14.20 -8.03
C TYR A 134 -10.38 14.94 -7.45
N GLU A 135 -10.30 16.25 -7.70
CA GLU A 135 -9.22 17.11 -7.22
C GLU A 135 -9.62 17.90 -5.94
N GLY A 136 -10.86 17.74 -5.48
CA GLY A 136 -11.38 18.35 -4.26
C GLY A 136 -10.80 17.73 -2.98
N GLY A 137 -10.93 18.44 -1.86
CA GLY A 137 -10.61 17.92 -0.53
C GLY A 137 -11.72 17.03 0.04
N TRP A 138 -11.40 16.29 1.09
CA TRP A 138 -12.34 15.41 1.79
C TRP A 138 -12.88 16.02 3.08
N GLU A 139 -12.54 17.28 3.36
CA GLU A 139 -12.88 17.99 4.59
C GLU A 139 -14.34 18.51 4.58
N ALA A 140 -14.89 18.72 3.39
CA ALA A 140 -16.25 19.25 3.21
C ALA A 140 -16.93 18.59 2.01
N TYR A 141 -18.26 18.52 2.07
CA TYR A 141 -19.09 18.08 0.95
C TYR A 141 -19.02 19.07 -0.21
N SER A 142 -19.04 18.54 -1.44
CA SER A 142 -19.26 19.30 -2.67
C SER A 142 -20.13 18.51 -3.65
N GLU A 143 -20.80 19.21 -4.58
CA GLU A 143 -21.55 18.53 -5.67
C GLU A 143 -20.63 17.73 -6.57
N GLU A 144 -19.39 18.19 -6.78
CA GLU A 144 -18.38 17.44 -7.55
C GLU A 144 -18.02 16.10 -6.87
N MET A 145 -18.02 16.06 -5.51
CA MET A 145 -17.84 14.82 -4.77
C MET A 145 -19.02 13.86 -4.97
N LEU A 146 -20.24 14.39 -4.99
CA LEU A 146 -21.41 13.57 -5.27
C LEU A 146 -21.37 13.01 -6.71
N ASP A 147 -21.04 13.84 -7.68
CA ASP A 147 -20.89 13.42 -9.10
C ASP A 147 -19.80 12.34 -9.24
N TYR A 148 -18.71 12.49 -8.51
CA TYR A 148 -17.64 11.50 -8.46
C TYR A 148 -18.13 10.16 -7.88
N CYS A 149 -18.88 10.17 -6.76
CA CYS A 149 -19.49 8.97 -6.18
C CYS A 149 -20.51 8.33 -7.12
N VAL A 150 -21.31 9.13 -7.85
CA VAL A 150 -22.23 8.62 -8.89
C VAL A 150 -21.44 7.89 -9.98
N GLN A 151 -20.34 8.47 -10.44
CA GLN A 151 -19.51 7.84 -11.47
C GLN A 151 -18.89 6.54 -10.96
N ASP A 152 -18.45 6.46 -9.70
CA ASP A 152 -17.93 5.24 -9.11
C ASP A 152 -18.96 4.11 -9.10
N VAL A 153 -20.21 4.42 -8.79
CA VAL A 153 -21.33 3.46 -8.87
C VAL A 153 -21.59 3.01 -10.31
N GLU A 154 -21.49 3.90 -11.29
CA GLU A 154 -21.66 3.54 -12.71
C GLU A 154 -20.54 2.62 -13.23
N VAL A 155 -19.29 2.94 -12.89
CA VAL A 155 -18.14 2.08 -13.21
C VAL A 155 -18.31 0.72 -12.55
N ASN A 156 -18.71 0.72 -11.27
CA ASN A 156 -18.89 -0.51 -10.51
C ASN A 156 -20.05 -1.37 -11.03
N LYS A 157 -21.12 -0.76 -11.56
CA LYS A 157 -22.20 -1.47 -12.28
C LYS A 157 -21.65 -2.27 -13.45
N LYS A 158 -20.91 -1.60 -14.36
CA LYS A 158 -20.30 -2.27 -15.51
C LYS A 158 -19.32 -3.35 -15.09
N PHE A 159 -18.60 -3.10 -14.02
CA PHE A 159 -17.66 -4.06 -13.47
C PHE A 159 -18.38 -5.28 -12.89
N TYR A 160 -19.44 -5.10 -12.13
CA TYR A 160 -20.28 -6.18 -11.64
C TYR A 160 -20.88 -7.01 -12.78
N GLU A 161 -21.42 -6.36 -13.81
CA GLU A 161 -21.97 -7.03 -14.99
C GLU A 161 -20.90 -7.87 -15.73
N TYR A 162 -19.67 -7.37 -15.82
CA TYR A 162 -18.54 -8.11 -16.36
C TYR A 162 -18.17 -9.34 -15.49
N GLN A 163 -18.22 -9.23 -14.18
CA GLN A 163 -17.88 -10.31 -13.25
C GLN A 163 -19.00 -11.37 -13.11
N LYS A 164 -20.24 -10.98 -13.32
CA LYS A 164 -21.43 -11.79 -13.01
C LYS A 164 -21.38 -13.22 -13.58
N PRO A 165 -21.06 -13.48 -14.85
CA PRO A 165 -20.98 -14.84 -15.38
C PRO A 165 -19.95 -15.70 -14.62
N TRP A 166 -18.77 -15.12 -14.36
CA TRP A 166 -17.72 -15.81 -13.62
C TRP A 166 -18.11 -16.11 -12.17
N VAL A 167 -18.77 -15.18 -11.49
CA VAL A 167 -19.31 -15.33 -10.14
C VAL A 167 -20.34 -16.47 -10.08
N GLU A 168 -21.20 -16.55 -11.06
CA GLU A 168 -22.24 -17.59 -11.15
C GLU A 168 -21.62 -18.98 -11.28
N GLU A 169 -20.56 -19.14 -12.05
CA GLU A 169 -19.82 -20.39 -12.20
C GLU A 169 -19.01 -20.76 -10.96
N ASN A 170 -18.55 -19.77 -10.18
CA ASN A 170 -17.61 -19.93 -9.08
C ASN A 170 -18.21 -19.58 -7.69
N ARG A 171 -19.53 -19.67 -7.53
CA ARG A 171 -20.27 -19.21 -6.33
C ARG A 171 -19.65 -19.64 -5.00
N LYS A 172 -19.25 -20.90 -4.88
CA LYS A 172 -18.71 -21.44 -3.62
C LYS A 172 -17.39 -20.77 -3.24
N VAL A 173 -16.49 -20.57 -4.22
CA VAL A 173 -15.19 -19.92 -3.98
C VAL A 173 -15.40 -18.44 -3.66
N VAL A 174 -16.29 -17.77 -4.39
CA VAL A 174 -16.65 -16.38 -4.14
C VAL A 174 -17.20 -16.21 -2.72
N GLN A 175 -18.16 -17.05 -2.30
CA GLN A 175 -18.71 -17.00 -0.95
C GLN A 175 -17.64 -17.24 0.12
N PHE A 176 -16.76 -18.21 -0.08
CA PHE A 176 -15.67 -18.50 0.85
C PHE A 176 -14.72 -17.30 0.99
N GLU A 177 -14.28 -16.71 -0.11
CA GLU A 177 -13.37 -15.55 -0.07
C GLU A 177 -14.01 -14.30 0.55
N HIS A 178 -15.31 -14.11 0.39
CA HIS A 178 -16.02 -13.03 1.09
C HIS A 178 -16.03 -13.27 2.61
N LEU A 179 -16.23 -14.54 3.06
CA LEU A 179 -16.10 -14.87 4.49
C LEU A 179 -14.68 -14.58 5.00
N VAL A 180 -13.65 -14.98 4.24
CA VAL A 180 -12.26 -14.67 4.57
C VAL A 180 -12.06 -13.15 4.60
N GLY A 181 -12.61 -12.41 3.63
CA GLY A 181 -12.57 -10.95 3.60
C GLY A 181 -13.15 -10.31 4.86
N HIS A 182 -14.29 -10.80 5.35
CA HIS A 182 -14.88 -10.33 6.60
C HIS A 182 -14.00 -10.65 7.82
N VAL A 183 -13.43 -11.85 7.90
CA VAL A 183 -12.49 -12.21 8.98
C VAL A 183 -11.29 -11.29 8.96
N CYS A 184 -10.70 -11.01 7.78
CA CYS A 184 -9.58 -10.10 7.64
C CYS A 184 -9.94 -8.66 8.05
N ALA A 185 -11.15 -8.19 7.73
CA ALA A 185 -11.63 -6.88 8.16
C ALA A 185 -11.81 -6.80 9.68
N ASP A 186 -12.36 -7.85 10.30
CA ASP A 186 -12.50 -7.93 11.75
C ASP A 186 -11.13 -8.01 12.45
N MET A 187 -10.17 -8.75 11.90
CA MET A 187 -8.78 -8.75 12.38
C MET A 187 -8.12 -7.37 12.27
N THR A 188 -8.34 -6.67 11.17
CA THR A 188 -7.83 -5.30 10.97
C THR A 188 -8.43 -4.33 11.98
N LYS A 189 -9.74 -4.45 12.24
CA LYS A 189 -10.44 -3.65 13.26
C LYS A 189 -9.91 -3.91 14.67
N GLN A 190 -9.69 -5.19 15.01
CA GLN A 190 -9.24 -5.60 16.33
C GLN A 190 -7.77 -5.23 16.56
N GLY A 191 -6.94 -5.31 15.49
CA GLY A 191 -5.50 -5.20 15.62
C GLY A 191 -4.89 -6.35 16.42
N PHE A 192 -3.66 -6.18 16.84
CA PHE A 192 -2.95 -7.10 17.75
C PHE A 192 -2.10 -6.31 18.75
N GLY A 193 -1.92 -6.85 19.94
CA GLY A 193 -1.08 -6.23 20.97
C GLY A 193 0.39 -6.22 20.56
N PHE A 194 1.07 -5.12 20.82
CA PHE A 194 2.52 -4.98 20.62
C PHE A 194 3.18 -4.58 21.94
N ASP A 195 4.25 -5.27 22.31
CA ASP A 195 5.07 -4.92 23.48
C ASP A 195 6.00 -3.76 23.13
N ILE A 196 5.56 -2.53 23.39
CA ILE A 196 6.31 -1.30 23.10
C ILE A 196 7.64 -1.28 23.85
N GLU A 197 7.66 -1.69 25.13
CA GLU A 197 8.90 -1.72 25.94
C GLU A 197 9.89 -2.73 25.37
N GLY A 198 9.43 -3.94 25.05
CA GLY A 198 10.23 -4.98 24.39
C GLY A 198 10.75 -4.54 23.03
N GLY A 199 9.89 -3.91 22.22
CA GLY A 199 10.26 -3.31 20.93
C GLY A 199 11.34 -2.24 21.08
N THR A 200 11.19 -1.35 22.05
CA THR A 200 12.17 -0.29 22.34
C THR A 200 13.51 -0.87 22.80
N ARG A 201 13.51 -1.87 23.67
CA ARG A 201 14.76 -2.56 24.07
C ARG A 201 15.45 -3.19 22.86
N LEU A 202 14.70 -3.90 22.02
CA LEU A 202 15.23 -4.50 20.79
C LEU A 202 15.81 -3.44 19.84
N GLN A 203 15.16 -2.29 19.71
CA GLN A 203 15.67 -1.17 18.90
C GLN A 203 17.05 -0.71 19.41
N TYR A 204 17.23 -0.52 20.71
CA TYR A 204 18.53 -0.13 21.29
C TYR A 204 19.61 -1.20 21.08
N GLU A 205 19.29 -2.48 21.26
CA GLU A 205 20.22 -3.59 21.00
C GLU A 205 20.66 -3.61 19.52
N LEU A 206 19.72 -3.48 18.59
CA LEU A 206 20.02 -3.44 17.16
C LEU A 206 20.84 -2.20 16.76
N LEU A 207 20.59 -1.04 17.38
CA LEU A 207 21.38 0.17 17.14
C LEU A 207 22.82 -0.01 17.66
N GLY A 208 23.01 -0.64 18.81
CA GLY A 208 24.34 -0.98 19.34
C GLY A 208 25.09 -1.91 18.40
N GLU A 209 24.48 -3.02 18.00
CA GLU A 209 25.09 -3.97 17.05
C GLU A 209 25.44 -3.31 15.70
N LYS A 210 24.54 -2.45 15.20
CA LYS A 210 24.78 -1.69 13.97
C LYS A 210 26.01 -0.80 14.09
N ALA A 211 26.15 -0.08 15.20
CA ALA A 211 27.30 0.81 15.45
C ALA A 211 28.61 0.02 15.51
N GLU A 212 28.63 -1.14 16.18
CA GLU A 212 29.79 -2.02 16.24
C GLU A 212 30.24 -2.49 14.84
N ILE A 213 29.28 -2.89 14.01
CA ILE A 213 29.59 -3.31 12.62
C ILE A 213 30.10 -2.13 11.80
N GLU A 214 29.51 -0.95 11.93
CA GLU A 214 29.98 0.27 11.25
C GLU A 214 31.41 0.59 11.67
N ASP A 215 31.73 0.57 12.94
CA ASP A 215 33.08 0.82 13.46
C ASP A 215 34.11 -0.20 12.94
N ASN A 216 33.73 -1.48 12.93
CA ASN A 216 34.60 -2.55 12.40
C ASN A 216 34.85 -2.35 10.91
N LEU A 217 33.81 -2.08 10.15
CA LEU A 217 33.92 -1.84 8.72
C LEU A 217 34.70 -0.56 8.39
N GLN A 218 34.65 0.49 9.23
CA GLN A 218 35.48 1.70 9.06
C GLN A 218 36.96 1.42 9.31
N LYS A 219 37.31 0.54 10.26
CA LYS A 219 38.72 0.10 10.49
C LYS A 219 39.26 -0.63 9.26
N ILE A 220 38.43 -1.47 8.62
CA ILE A 220 38.82 -2.28 7.45
C ILE A 220 38.85 -1.42 6.16
N PHE A 221 37.87 -0.53 6.02
CA PHE A 221 37.70 0.38 4.88
C PHE A 221 37.78 1.83 5.32
N PRO A 222 38.99 2.35 5.59
CA PRO A 222 39.16 3.70 6.11
C PRO A 222 38.63 4.76 5.16
N THR A 223 38.35 5.93 5.71
CA THR A 223 37.89 7.10 4.97
C THR A 223 38.88 7.45 3.85
N ILE A 224 38.36 7.74 2.66
CA ILE A 224 39.13 8.22 1.51
C ILE A 224 38.97 9.74 1.43
N THR A 225 40.11 10.43 1.35
CA THR A 225 40.15 11.86 1.08
C THR A 225 40.73 12.08 -0.32
N GLU A 226 39.93 12.62 -1.22
CA GLU A 226 40.33 12.95 -2.60
C GLU A 226 40.55 14.46 -2.71
N GLU A 227 41.76 14.89 -3.06
CA GLU A 227 41.99 16.28 -3.42
C GLU A 227 41.34 16.59 -4.76
N ARG A 228 40.73 17.74 -4.84
CA ARG A 228 40.01 18.19 -6.04
C ARG A 228 40.52 19.53 -6.51
N TRP A 229 40.65 19.65 -7.82
CA TRP A 229 41.10 20.87 -8.49
C TRP A 229 40.06 21.29 -9.52
N SER A 230 39.87 22.58 -9.68
CA SER A 230 38.97 23.12 -10.69
C SER A 230 39.62 23.01 -12.06
N GLU A 231 39.01 22.26 -12.95
CA GLU A 231 39.47 22.14 -14.36
C GLU A 231 39.49 23.51 -15.09
N LYS A 232 38.60 24.43 -14.70
CA LYS A 232 38.50 25.77 -15.34
C LYS A 232 39.51 26.75 -14.82
N THR A 233 39.89 26.72 -13.55
CA THR A 233 40.68 27.76 -12.90
C THR A 233 42.00 27.28 -12.30
N GLY A 234 42.26 25.99 -12.29
CA GLY A 234 43.42 25.35 -11.64
C GLY A 234 43.47 25.52 -10.11
N LYS A 235 42.42 26.09 -9.49
CA LYS A 235 42.41 26.32 -8.04
C LYS A 235 42.02 25.03 -7.32
N GLN A 236 42.63 24.79 -6.15
CA GLN A 236 42.28 23.70 -5.27
C GLN A 236 40.87 23.92 -4.74
N LEU A 237 40.05 22.91 -4.87
CA LEU A 237 38.69 22.84 -4.32
C LEU A 237 38.72 22.10 -2.97
N LYS A 238 37.64 22.21 -2.19
CA LYS A 238 37.48 21.45 -0.96
C LYS A 238 37.61 19.96 -1.25
N SER A 239 38.51 19.29 -0.53
CA SER A 239 38.73 17.84 -0.66
C SER A 239 37.42 17.07 -0.41
N LYS A 240 37.18 16.03 -1.20
CA LYS A 240 36.04 15.15 -1.02
C LYS A 240 36.40 14.05 -0.03
N VAL A 241 35.73 14.06 1.11
CA VAL A 241 35.86 13.03 2.12
C VAL A 241 34.75 11.99 1.94
N THR A 242 35.12 10.72 1.77
CA THR A 242 34.18 9.62 1.58
C THR A 242 34.37 8.61 2.71
N VAL A 243 33.43 8.60 3.66
CA VAL A 243 33.32 7.59 4.71
C VAL A 243 32.68 6.34 4.10
N PHE A 244 33.14 5.14 4.46
CA PHE A 244 32.56 3.91 3.93
C PHE A 244 31.13 3.75 4.42
N ASN A 245 30.22 3.52 3.47
CA ASN A 245 28.80 3.27 3.74
C ASN A 245 28.44 1.82 3.35
N PRO A 246 28.17 0.94 4.33
CA PRO A 246 27.82 -0.46 4.08
C PRO A 246 26.50 -0.67 3.31
N ALA A 247 25.65 0.36 3.24
CA ALA A 247 24.45 0.33 2.40
C ALA A 247 24.72 0.65 0.92
N SER A 248 25.86 1.27 0.60
CA SER A 248 26.17 1.73 -0.75
C SER A 248 26.78 0.64 -1.62
N THR A 249 26.00 0.09 -2.55
CA THR A 249 26.45 -0.92 -3.52
C THR A 249 27.70 -0.48 -4.28
N LYS A 250 27.79 0.80 -4.69
CA LYS A 250 28.96 1.33 -5.40
C LYS A 250 30.21 1.33 -4.53
N GLN A 251 30.08 1.71 -3.25
CA GLN A 251 31.21 1.72 -2.34
C GLN A 251 31.68 0.30 -2.00
N ILE A 252 30.74 -0.63 -1.76
CA ILE A 252 31.06 -2.04 -1.54
C ILE A 252 31.86 -2.61 -2.74
N ALA A 253 31.35 -2.42 -3.95
CA ALA A 253 32.02 -2.89 -5.16
C ALA A 253 33.43 -2.33 -5.29
N ASN A 254 33.61 -1.01 -5.08
CA ASN A 254 34.92 -0.35 -5.16
C ASN A 254 35.89 -0.85 -4.08
N ARG A 255 35.44 -0.99 -2.83
CA ARG A 255 36.29 -1.46 -1.72
C ARG A 255 36.69 -2.92 -1.89
N PHE A 256 35.78 -3.77 -2.33
CA PHE A 256 36.09 -5.18 -2.60
C PHE A 256 37.00 -5.33 -3.83
N ASN A 257 36.86 -4.47 -4.84
CA ASN A 257 37.81 -4.44 -5.96
C ASN A 257 39.22 -4.05 -5.50
N GLN A 258 39.34 -2.98 -4.69
CA GLN A 258 40.63 -2.53 -4.15
C GLN A 258 41.32 -3.58 -3.27
N LYS A 259 40.55 -4.27 -2.41
CA LYS A 259 41.10 -5.23 -1.45
C LYS A 259 41.34 -6.61 -2.01
N TYR A 260 40.43 -7.09 -2.88
CA TYR A 260 40.40 -8.47 -3.34
C TYR A 260 40.48 -8.61 -4.85
N SER A 261 40.66 -7.51 -5.59
CA SER A 261 40.58 -7.48 -7.07
C SER A 261 39.27 -8.06 -7.61
N TRP A 262 38.21 -8.06 -6.79
CA TRP A 262 36.91 -8.58 -7.14
C TRP A 262 36.12 -7.57 -7.99
N LYS A 263 35.56 -8.05 -9.10
CA LYS A 263 34.67 -7.27 -9.95
C LYS A 263 33.22 -7.66 -9.70
N ALA A 264 32.43 -6.70 -9.23
CA ALA A 264 31.00 -6.93 -9.02
C ALA A 264 30.29 -7.25 -10.34
N PRO A 265 29.36 -8.22 -10.35
CA PRO A 265 28.45 -8.39 -11.48
C PRO A 265 27.73 -7.08 -11.79
N VAL A 266 27.33 -6.90 -13.03
CA VAL A 266 26.64 -5.67 -13.48
C VAL A 266 25.18 -5.98 -13.69
N SER A 267 24.28 -5.12 -13.21
CA SER A 267 22.85 -5.20 -13.47
C SER A 267 22.53 -4.77 -14.90
N GLU A 268 21.33 -5.07 -15.39
CA GLU A 268 20.84 -4.65 -16.72
C GLU A 268 20.97 -3.13 -16.95
N LYS A 269 20.95 -2.34 -15.88
CA LYS A 269 21.09 -0.87 -15.91
C LYS A 269 22.55 -0.39 -15.83
N GLY A 270 23.53 -1.30 -15.93
CA GLY A 270 24.95 -0.95 -15.90
C GLY A 270 25.53 -0.64 -14.51
N ASN A 271 24.77 -0.82 -13.42
CA ASN A 271 25.25 -0.58 -12.06
C ASN A 271 25.82 -1.86 -11.43
N PRO A 272 26.86 -1.73 -10.55
CA PRO A 272 27.34 -2.89 -9.80
C PRO A 272 26.23 -3.56 -9.03
N ASN A 273 26.19 -4.89 -9.04
CA ASN A 273 25.25 -5.69 -8.25
C ASN A 273 25.98 -6.29 -7.03
N CYS A 274 25.55 -5.87 -5.82
CA CYS A 274 25.97 -6.43 -4.54
C CYS A 274 24.75 -6.85 -3.72
N ASP A 275 23.77 -7.50 -4.36
CA ASP A 275 22.60 -8.03 -3.66
C ASP A 275 22.97 -9.14 -2.66
N THR A 276 21.98 -9.55 -1.87
CA THR A 276 22.17 -10.59 -0.84
C THR A 276 22.70 -11.90 -1.45
N LYS A 277 22.27 -12.28 -2.66
CA LYS A 277 22.70 -13.51 -3.32
C LYS A 277 24.17 -13.42 -3.72
N VAL A 278 24.57 -12.30 -4.29
CA VAL A 278 25.98 -12.03 -4.69
C VAL A 278 26.87 -12.01 -3.46
N LEU A 279 26.51 -11.23 -2.41
CA LEU A 279 27.33 -11.13 -1.19
C LEU A 279 27.45 -12.48 -0.45
N LYS A 280 26.39 -13.30 -0.40
CA LYS A 280 26.43 -14.65 0.19
C LYS A 280 27.36 -15.60 -0.55
N SER A 281 27.60 -15.41 -1.83
CA SER A 281 28.52 -16.24 -2.62
C SER A 281 30.01 -15.93 -2.36
N LEU A 282 30.29 -14.78 -1.73
CA LEU A 282 31.67 -14.35 -1.47
C LEU A 282 32.21 -14.97 -0.19
N LYS A 283 33.49 -15.36 -0.22
CA LYS A 283 34.22 -15.87 0.95
C LYS A 283 34.90 -14.76 1.76
N PHE A 284 34.59 -13.49 1.49
CA PHE A 284 35.16 -12.34 2.19
C PHE A 284 34.48 -12.17 3.56
N PRO A 285 35.23 -12.02 4.66
CA PRO A 285 34.66 -11.87 6.00
C PRO A 285 33.75 -10.63 6.08
N GLU A 286 34.12 -9.53 5.44
CA GLU A 286 33.35 -8.29 5.43
C GLU A 286 32.01 -8.42 4.69
N ALA A 287 31.90 -9.36 3.77
CA ALA A 287 30.61 -9.61 3.09
C ALA A 287 29.56 -10.11 4.10
N LYS A 288 29.97 -10.89 5.11
CA LYS A 288 29.08 -11.35 6.19
C LYS A 288 28.65 -10.18 7.09
N GLU A 289 29.57 -9.28 7.45
CA GLU A 289 29.26 -8.10 8.24
C GLU A 289 28.33 -7.14 7.50
N ILE A 290 28.55 -6.92 6.20
CA ILE A 290 27.67 -6.11 5.35
C ILE A 290 26.26 -6.74 5.25
N LEU A 291 26.16 -8.05 5.13
CA LEU A 291 24.85 -8.74 5.13
C LEU A 291 24.16 -8.56 6.49
N ARG A 292 24.87 -8.76 7.60
CA ARG A 292 24.31 -8.56 8.94
C ARG A 292 23.85 -7.12 9.14
N TYR A 293 24.67 -6.15 8.73
CA TYR A 293 24.29 -4.73 8.74
C TYR A 293 22.97 -4.45 8.02
N ARG A 294 22.79 -5.03 6.84
CA ARG A 294 21.55 -4.87 6.06
C ARG A 294 20.34 -5.52 6.73
N ASP A 295 20.55 -6.69 7.33
CA ASP A 295 19.48 -7.37 8.09
C ASP A 295 19.07 -6.52 9.29
N ILE A 296 20.03 -5.96 10.03
CA ILE A 296 19.76 -5.04 11.15
C ILE A 296 19.03 -3.79 10.68
N GLN A 297 19.45 -3.15 9.58
CA GLN A 297 18.74 -1.98 9.04
C GLN A 297 17.28 -2.29 8.71
N LYS A 298 17.03 -3.48 8.14
CA LYS A 298 15.66 -3.91 7.85
C LYS A 298 14.86 -4.12 9.13
N LEU A 299 15.44 -4.80 10.12
CA LEU A 299 14.78 -5.05 11.42
C LEU A 299 14.50 -3.75 12.16
N LEU A 300 15.46 -2.81 12.18
CA LEU A 300 15.27 -1.49 12.76
C LEU A 300 14.08 -0.77 12.14
N GLY A 301 14.03 -0.72 10.81
CA GLY A 301 12.89 -0.07 10.13
C GLY A 301 11.54 -0.72 10.44
N MET A 302 11.51 -2.05 10.66
CA MET A 302 10.27 -2.75 11.07
C MET A 302 9.90 -2.42 12.51
N VAL A 303 10.86 -2.48 13.44
CA VAL A 303 10.62 -2.21 14.86
C VAL A 303 10.20 -0.75 15.07
N GLU A 304 10.86 0.19 14.43
CA GLU A 304 10.49 1.61 14.45
C GLU A 304 9.05 1.86 13.94
N ASP A 305 8.69 1.24 12.81
CA ASP A 305 7.33 1.36 12.27
C ASP A 305 6.28 0.76 13.22
N TRP A 306 6.60 -0.34 13.90
CA TRP A 306 5.69 -0.97 14.85
C TRP A 306 5.54 -0.17 16.15
N ILE A 307 6.63 0.37 16.71
CA ILE A 307 6.58 1.24 17.88
C ILE A 307 5.69 2.46 17.59
N VAL A 308 5.96 3.14 16.46
CA VAL A 308 5.18 4.33 16.05
C VAL A 308 3.69 4.02 15.84
N ARG A 309 3.35 2.80 15.41
CA ARG A 309 1.93 2.42 15.17
C ARG A 309 1.23 1.90 16.41
N ALA A 310 1.97 1.52 17.44
CA ALA A 310 1.42 0.99 18.68
C ALA A 310 1.13 2.09 19.71
N ASP A 311 1.74 3.28 19.61
CA ASP A 311 1.46 4.47 20.38
C ASP A 311 0.15 5.15 19.93
#